data_a6ba116a71808700cf3a5b4e05908767
#
_entry.id   a6ba116a71808700cf3a5b4e05908767
#
_cell.length_a   1.000
_cell.length_b   1.000
_cell.length_c   1.000
_cell.angle_alpha   90.00
_cell.angle_beta   90.00
_cell.angle_gamma   90.00
#
_symmetry.space_group_name_H-M   'P 1'
#
loop_
_entity.id
_entity.type
_entity.pdbx_description
1 polymer ?
#
loop_
_entity_poly.entity_id
_entity_poly.type
_entity_poly.pdbx_seq_one_letter_code
_entity_poly.pdbx_strand_id
1 'polypeptide(L)'
;MLTELVYPMQKNEPRVDIIDDPPSETANLESPDLSAGITTITRENISELFGRRNLAFVATLSNDGSPHITPVWADMDGDLILINTSEASAKTKHVMRDPRVGISLVEQFNPYNMVTIKGTVIEITSEGADEHLHKLAKRYLGIGKYYYRKPKDKRVIIKVKPDKVMGLSGHPAFYFLAYLPRDEK
;
A
#
# COMPACT_ATOMS: atom_id res chain seq x y z
N MET A 1 22.37 12.26 -25.15
CA MET A 1 22.23 11.00 -25.88
C MET A 1 21.67 9.97 -24.91
N LEU A 2 20.36 9.81 -24.88
CA LEU A 2 19.68 8.80 -24.07
C LEU A 2 19.73 7.50 -24.86
N THR A 3 20.50 6.54 -24.37
CA THR A 3 20.53 5.20 -24.93
C THR A 3 19.29 4.48 -24.43
N GLU A 4 18.33 4.26 -25.32
CA GLU A 4 17.18 3.41 -25.06
C GLU A 4 17.67 1.99 -24.73
N LEU A 5 17.45 1.56 -23.49
CA LEU A 5 17.56 0.16 -23.10
C LEU A 5 16.30 -0.56 -23.60
N VAL A 6 16.36 -1.01 -24.86
CA VAL A 6 15.37 -1.94 -25.41
C VAL A 6 15.72 -3.33 -24.89
N TYR A 7 14.95 -3.84 -23.92
CA TYR A 7 15.01 -5.25 -23.56
C TYR A 7 14.47 -6.09 -24.71
N PRO A 8 15.25 -7.06 -25.24
CA PRO A 8 14.71 -7.97 -26.24
C PRO A 8 13.62 -8.83 -25.61
N MET A 9 12.40 -8.71 -26.11
CA MET A 9 11.30 -9.62 -25.77
C MET A 9 11.71 -11.05 -26.09
N GLN A 10 11.83 -11.90 -25.06
CA GLN A 10 11.98 -13.34 -25.27
C GLN A 10 10.63 -13.90 -25.71
N LYS A 11 10.62 -14.65 -26.84
CA LYS A 11 9.43 -15.23 -27.49
C LYS A 11 8.79 -16.40 -26.73
N ASN A 12 8.94 -16.51 -25.42
CA ASN A 12 8.33 -17.54 -24.60
C ASN A 12 7.77 -16.93 -23.30
N GLU A 13 6.90 -15.93 -23.42
CA GLU A 13 6.06 -15.55 -22.29
C GLU A 13 4.98 -16.62 -22.13
N PRO A 14 4.78 -17.16 -20.89
CA PRO A 14 3.60 -17.94 -20.61
C PRO A 14 2.40 -17.03 -20.91
N ARG A 15 1.48 -17.48 -21.77
CA ARG A 15 0.17 -16.84 -21.89
C ARG A 15 -0.41 -16.73 -20.49
N VAL A 16 -0.53 -15.52 -19.99
CA VAL A 16 -1.47 -15.23 -18.90
C VAL A 16 -2.84 -15.44 -19.55
N ASP A 17 -3.48 -16.56 -19.24
CA ASP A 17 -4.87 -16.74 -19.56
C ASP A 17 -5.60 -15.63 -18.79
N ILE A 18 -5.93 -14.56 -19.50
CA ILE A 18 -6.92 -13.59 -19.04
C ILE A 18 -8.15 -14.46 -18.85
N ILE A 19 -8.64 -14.53 -17.61
CA ILE A 19 -9.90 -15.20 -17.32
C ILE A 19 -10.95 -14.39 -18.08
N ASP A 20 -11.21 -14.84 -19.31
CA ASP A 20 -12.30 -14.37 -20.12
C ASP A 20 -13.58 -14.87 -19.45
N ASP A 21 -14.43 -13.95 -19.11
CA ASP A 21 -15.75 -14.01 -18.52
C ASP A 21 -15.84 -14.25 -17.00
N PRO A 22 -16.48 -13.30 -16.30
CA PRO A 22 -17.02 -13.58 -14.96
C PRO A 22 -18.05 -14.70 -15.09
N PRO A 23 -18.19 -15.57 -14.09
CA PRO A 23 -19.16 -16.65 -14.11
C PRO A 23 -20.55 -16.10 -14.43
N SER A 24 -21.22 -16.72 -15.42
CA SER A 24 -22.55 -16.35 -15.94
C SER A 24 -23.71 -16.64 -14.97
N GLU A 25 -23.45 -16.77 -13.69
CA GLU A 25 -24.49 -16.76 -12.66
C GLU A 25 -24.85 -15.31 -12.31
N THR A 26 -25.74 -14.73 -13.15
CA THR A 26 -26.62 -13.66 -12.67
C THR A 26 -27.63 -14.27 -11.70
N ALA A 27 -27.14 -14.67 -10.51
CA ALA A 27 -28.01 -14.83 -9.37
C ALA A 27 -28.73 -13.50 -9.19
N ASN A 28 -30.05 -13.54 -8.96
CA ASN A 28 -30.88 -12.39 -8.62
C ASN A 28 -30.25 -11.61 -7.46
N LEU A 29 -29.26 -10.79 -7.78
CA LEU A 29 -28.71 -9.81 -6.86
C LEU A 29 -29.78 -8.73 -6.79
N GLU A 30 -30.59 -8.74 -5.73
CA GLU A 30 -31.31 -7.53 -5.31
C GLU A 30 -30.32 -6.39 -5.42
N SER A 31 -30.71 -5.31 -6.11
CA SER A 31 -29.87 -4.14 -6.28
C SER A 31 -29.34 -3.73 -4.90
N PRO A 32 -28.01 -3.70 -4.70
CA PRO A 32 -27.44 -3.40 -3.39
C PRO A 32 -27.99 -2.05 -2.91
N ASP A 33 -28.37 -1.99 -1.65
CA ASP A 33 -28.77 -0.72 -1.04
C ASP A 33 -27.60 0.28 -1.12
N LEU A 34 -27.65 1.13 -2.13
CA LEU A 34 -26.67 2.19 -2.37
C LEU A 34 -26.79 3.35 -1.39
N SER A 35 -27.77 3.31 -0.48
CA SER A 35 -27.93 4.33 0.57
C SER A 35 -26.78 4.31 1.58
N ALA A 36 -26.07 3.19 1.70
CA ALA A 36 -24.85 3.04 2.50
C ALA A 36 -23.60 3.68 1.87
N GLY A 37 -23.75 4.62 1.00
CA GLY A 37 -22.77 5.44 0.28
C GLY A 37 -21.31 5.38 0.70
N ILE A 38 -20.45 6.05 -0.06
CA ILE A 38 -19.05 6.30 0.30
C ILE A 38 -19.06 7.30 1.47
N THR A 39 -18.55 6.89 2.61
CA THR A 39 -18.44 7.73 3.83
C THR A 39 -17.00 8.17 4.08
N THR A 40 -16.83 9.22 4.88
CA THR A 40 -15.50 9.60 5.39
C THR A 40 -14.95 8.47 6.25
N ILE A 41 -13.68 8.13 6.04
CA ILE A 41 -13.01 7.07 6.79
C ILE A 41 -12.85 7.43 8.27
N THR A 42 -13.15 6.50 9.17
CA THR A 42 -12.95 6.68 10.61
C THR A 42 -11.54 6.23 11.02
N ARG A 43 -11.13 6.57 12.25
CA ARG A 43 -9.85 6.13 12.82
C ARG A 43 -9.78 4.60 12.93
N GLU A 44 -10.87 3.98 13.32
CA GLU A 44 -11.00 2.53 13.43
C GLU A 44 -10.78 1.86 12.07
N ASN A 45 -11.41 2.37 11.00
CA ASN A 45 -11.24 1.90 9.64
C ASN A 45 -9.78 2.04 9.18
N ILE A 46 -9.10 3.14 9.51
CA ILE A 46 -7.67 3.34 9.17
C ILE A 46 -6.82 2.28 9.87
N SER A 47 -7.02 2.09 11.18
CA SER A 47 -6.28 1.08 11.95
C SER A 47 -6.51 -0.33 11.39
N GLU A 48 -7.73 -0.65 10.99
CA GLU A 48 -8.08 -1.92 10.37
C GLU A 48 -7.38 -2.10 9.01
N LEU A 49 -7.37 -1.06 8.15
CA LEU A 49 -6.67 -1.08 6.87
C LEU A 49 -5.18 -1.40 7.03
N PHE A 50 -4.51 -0.77 8.00
CA PHE A 50 -3.10 -1.04 8.31
C PHE A 50 -2.90 -2.41 8.99
N GLY A 51 -3.90 -2.91 9.68
CA GLY A 51 -3.90 -4.23 10.33
C GLY A 51 -3.98 -5.41 9.36
N ARG A 52 -4.49 -5.18 8.15
CA ARG A 52 -4.66 -6.20 7.09
C ARG A 52 -3.41 -6.32 6.22
N ARG A 53 -3.46 -7.17 5.16
CA ARG A 53 -2.36 -7.40 4.19
C ARG A 53 -2.37 -6.38 3.05
N ASN A 54 -2.72 -5.14 3.33
CA ASN A 54 -2.75 -4.09 2.33
C ASN A 54 -1.36 -3.45 2.19
N LEU A 55 -0.90 -3.25 0.95
CA LEU A 55 0.34 -2.52 0.70
C LEU A 55 0.11 -1.03 0.85
N ALA A 56 0.99 -0.35 1.56
CA ALA A 56 1.05 1.09 1.57
C ALA A 56 2.04 1.58 0.50
N PHE A 57 1.67 2.61 -0.24
CA PHE A 57 2.54 3.31 -1.18
C PHE A 57 3.09 4.55 -0.50
N VAL A 58 4.39 4.60 -0.30
CA VAL A 58 5.05 5.71 0.39
C VAL A 58 5.82 6.56 -0.61
N ALA A 59 5.47 7.82 -0.69
CA ALA A 59 6.14 8.86 -1.46
C ALA A 59 7.12 9.62 -0.56
N THR A 60 8.37 9.75 -1.00
CA THR A 60 9.43 10.55 -0.39
C THR A 60 10.06 11.44 -1.45
N LEU A 61 10.78 12.49 -1.08
CA LEU A 61 11.37 13.43 -2.02
C LEU A 61 12.86 13.12 -2.27
N SER A 62 13.22 12.94 -3.53
CA SER A 62 14.61 12.85 -4.00
C SER A 62 15.35 14.17 -3.85
N ASN A 63 16.67 14.20 -4.08
CA ASN A 63 17.51 15.40 -3.93
C ASN A 63 17.07 16.56 -4.85
N ASP A 64 16.55 16.22 -6.01
CA ASP A 64 16.05 17.16 -7.02
C ASP A 64 14.59 17.58 -6.80
N GLY A 65 13.97 17.11 -5.68
CA GLY A 65 12.56 17.37 -5.35
C GLY A 65 11.58 16.44 -6.05
N SER A 66 12.03 15.54 -6.91
CA SER A 66 11.14 14.57 -7.56
C SER A 66 10.58 13.57 -6.55
N PRO A 67 9.30 13.14 -6.70
CA PRO A 67 8.72 12.13 -5.84
C PRO A 67 9.27 10.74 -6.16
N HIS A 68 9.65 10.00 -5.11
CA HIS A 68 10.05 8.61 -5.17
C HIS A 68 9.01 7.76 -4.43
N ILE A 69 8.27 6.92 -5.15
CA ILE A 69 7.17 6.12 -4.59
C ILE A 69 7.59 4.66 -4.53
N THR A 70 7.35 4.02 -3.39
CA THR A 70 7.61 2.59 -3.20
C THR A 70 6.46 1.91 -2.45
N PRO A 71 6.01 0.70 -2.88
CA PRO A 71 5.15 -0.14 -2.07
C PRO A 71 5.92 -0.67 -0.87
N VAL A 72 5.27 -0.70 0.30
CA VAL A 72 5.87 -1.17 1.55
C VAL A 72 4.84 -1.92 2.39
N TRP A 73 5.32 -2.77 3.28
CA TRP A 73 4.55 -3.22 4.42
C TRP A 73 4.53 -2.10 5.46
N ALA A 74 3.37 -1.84 6.00
CA ALA A 74 3.19 -0.81 7.02
C ALA A 74 2.38 -1.34 8.20
N ASP A 75 2.53 -0.69 9.34
CA ASP A 75 1.82 -0.99 10.58
C ASP A 75 1.44 0.33 11.26
N MET A 76 0.69 0.23 12.35
CA MET A 76 0.40 1.36 13.22
C MET A 76 0.76 1.04 14.66
N ASP A 77 1.21 2.08 15.39
CA ASP A 77 1.37 2.09 16.84
C ASP A 77 0.69 3.36 17.37
N GLY A 78 -0.46 3.19 17.99
CA GLY A 78 -1.34 4.31 18.31
C GLY A 78 -1.72 5.08 17.04
N ASP A 79 -1.33 6.35 16.98
CA ASP A 79 -1.57 7.24 15.82
C ASP A 79 -0.38 7.31 14.86
N LEU A 80 0.72 6.66 15.18
CA LEU A 80 1.93 6.68 14.35
C LEU A 80 1.88 5.56 13.30
N ILE A 81 2.28 5.89 12.08
CA ILE A 81 2.47 4.91 11.03
C ILE A 81 3.91 4.43 11.06
N LEU A 82 4.10 3.11 11.08
CA LEU A 82 5.39 2.46 11.16
C LEU A 82 5.76 1.83 9.82
N ILE A 83 6.91 2.25 9.26
CA ILE A 83 7.45 1.71 8.01
C ILE A 83 8.78 1.04 8.32
N ASN A 84 8.87 -0.28 8.12
CA ASN A 84 10.11 -1.02 8.30
C ASN A 84 10.89 -1.05 6.97
N THR A 85 12.15 -0.61 7.01
CA THR A 85 13.01 -0.57 5.82
C THR A 85 14.47 -0.78 6.16
N SER A 86 15.35 -0.84 5.15
CA SER A 86 16.80 -0.82 5.33
C SER A 86 17.29 0.59 5.65
N GLU A 87 18.25 0.72 6.58
CA GLU A 87 18.94 1.97 6.86
C GLU A 87 19.56 2.57 5.57
N ALA A 88 20.09 1.71 4.70
CA ALA A 88 20.74 2.12 3.44
C ALA A 88 19.74 2.45 2.31
N SER A 89 18.43 2.30 2.51
CA SER A 89 17.44 2.51 1.47
C SER A 89 17.35 3.97 1.01
N ALA A 90 16.95 4.18 -0.25
CA ALA A 90 16.73 5.53 -0.77
C ALA A 90 15.73 6.32 0.09
N LYS A 91 14.60 5.68 0.48
CA LYS A 91 13.59 6.34 1.30
C LYS A 91 14.12 6.79 2.67
N THR A 92 15.00 6.01 3.32
CA THR A 92 15.64 6.41 4.59
C THR A 92 16.47 7.66 4.38
N LYS A 93 17.31 7.70 3.34
CA LYS A 93 18.13 8.87 2.99
C LYS A 93 17.28 10.09 2.66
N HIS A 94 16.17 9.89 1.95
CA HIS A 94 15.26 10.97 1.60
C HIS A 94 14.64 11.60 2.83
N VAL A 95 14.07 10.81 3.75
CA VAL A 95 13.39 11.33 4.93
C VAL A 95 14.33 11.90 6.00
N MET A 96 15.60 11.51 6.00
CA MET A 96 16.63 12.17 6.83
C MET A 96 16.91 13.61 6.37
N ARG A 97 16.72 13.91 5.08
CA ARG A 97 16.89 15.24 4.51
C ARG A 97 15.60 16.05 4.53
N ASP A 98 14.50 15.43 4.10
CA ASP A 98 13.18 16.04 4.05
C ASP A 98 12.17 15.08 4.69
N PRO A 99 11.68 15.38 5.90
CA PRO A 99 10.85 14.46 6.66
C PRO A 99 9.41 14.33 6.13
N ARG A 100 9.03 15.12 5.12
CA ARG A 100 7.68 15.10 4.55
C ARG A 100 7.47 13.82 3.74
N VAL A 101 6.33 13.18 3.96
CA VAL A 101 5.94 11.96 3.24
C VAL A 101 4.47 11.99 2.85
N GLY A 102 4.17 11.33 1.72
CA GLY A 102 2.82 10.96 1.33
C GLY A 102 2.64 9.45 1.46
N ILE A 103 1.53 9.01 2.01
CA ILE A 103 1.21 7.60 2.15
C ILE A 103 -0.18 7.36 1.59
N SER A 104 -0.32 6.37 0.70
CA SER A 104 -1.61 5.89 0.23
C SER A 104 -1.73 4.39 0.49
N LEU A 105 -2.88 3.97 0.98
CA LEU A 105 -3.20 2.57 1.22
C LEU A 105 -4.62 2.31 0.74
N VAL A 106 -4.78 1.22 0.00
CA VAL A 106 -6.05 0.80 -0.60
C VAL A 106 -6.29 -0.65 -0.21
N GLU A 107 -7.51 -0.98 0.19
CA GLU A 107 -7.88 -2.35 0.48
C GLU A 107 -7.86 -3.21 -0.80
N GLN A 108 -7.21 -4.37 -0.72
CA GLN A 108 -6.96 -5.22 -1.88
C GLN A 108 -8.25 -5.65 -2.62
N PHE A 109 -9.31 -5.93 -1.87
CA PHE A 109 -10.57 -6.44 -2.41
C PHE A 109 -11.71 -5.39 -2.42
N ASN A 110 -11.46 -4.19 -1.92
CA ASN A 110 -12.40 -3.08 -1.94
C ASN A 110 -11.65 -1.74 -2.13
N PRO A 111 -11.40 -1.33 -3.37
CA PRO A 111 -10.63 -0.11 -3.65
C PRO A 111 -11.33 1.18 -3.19
N TYR A 112 -12.61 1.14 -2.85
CA TYR A 112 -13.34 2.25 -2.24
C TYR A 112 -13.10 2.37 -0.73
N ASN A 113 -12.38 1.41 -0.14
CA ASN A 113 -11.87 1.52 1.22
C ASN A 113 -10.38 1.90 1.15
N MET A 114 -10.11 3.18 1.28
CA MET A 114 -8.79 3.74 1.03
C MET A 114 -8.47 4.91 1.95
N VAL A 115 -7.18 5.12 2.19
CA VAL A 115 -6.68 6.26 2.93
C VAL A 115 -5.47 6.89 2.23
N THR A 116 -5.43 8.21 2.22
CA THR A 116 -4.27 9.01 1.80
C THR A 116 -3.87 9.92 2.95
N ILE A 117 -2.60 9.91 3.29
CA ILE A 117 -2.04 10.60 4.45
C ILE A 117 -0.88 11.49 3.98
N LYS A 118 -0.91 12.75 4.37
CA LYS A 118 0.28 13.59 4.42
C LYS A 118 0.82 13.51 5.83
N GLY A 119 2.11 13.27 5.99
CA GLY A 119 2.70 13.10 7.30
C GLY A 119 4.15 13.56 7.35
N THR A 120 4.64 13.66 8.57
CA THR A 120 6.01 14.04 8.88
C THR A 120 6.71 12.92 9.63
N VAL A 121 7.90 12.54 9.19
CA VAL A 121 8.76 11.60 9.92
C VAL A 121 9.25 12.27 11.18
N ILE A 122 8.98 11.65 12.33
CA ILE A 122 9.37 12.18 13.65
C ILE A 122 10.51 11.40 14.27
N GLU A 123 10.74 10.16 13.82
CA GLU A 123 11.80 9.30 14.37
C GLU A 123 12.21 8.25 13.34
N ILE A 124 13.50 7.91 13.33
CA ILE A 124 14.06 6.75 12.63
C ILE A 124 14.86 5.98 13.67
N THR A 125 14.45 4.76 13.99
CA THR A 125 15.08 3.95 15.03
C THR A 125 15.41 2.54 14.53
N SER A 126 16.51 1.98 15.01
CA SER A 126 16.83 0.56 14.84
C SER A 126 16.28 -0.31 15.98
N GLU A 127 15.85 0.30 17.07
CA GLU A 127 15.28 -0.41 18.21
C GLU A 127 13.99 -1.13 17.81
N GLY A 128 13.90 -2.43 18.09
CA GLY A 128 12.75 -3.25 17.75
C GLY A 128 12.52 -3.48 16.25
N ALA A 129 13.43 -3.02 15.37
CA ALA A 129 13.21 -3.06 13.92
C ALA A 129 13.19 -4.48 13.35
N ASP A 130 13.96 -5.39 13.91
CA ASP A 130 13.99 -6.80 13.50
C ASP A 130 12.72 -7.53 13.93
N GLU A 131 12.27 -7.33 15.15
CA GLU A 131 11.04 -7.87 15.69
C GLU A 131 9.82 -7.37 14.91
N HIS A 132 9.82 -6.07 14.61
CA HIS A 132 8.77 -5.46 13.78
C HIS A 132 8.77 -6.05 12.36
N LEU A 133 9.94 -6.28 11.74
CA LEU A 133 10.02 -6.95 10.46
C LEU A 133 9.42 -8.37 10.51
N HIS A 134 9.67 -9.12 11.59
CA HIS A 134 9.11 -10.47 11.77
C HIS A 134 7.58 -10.43 11.97
N LYS A 135 7.08 -9.46 12.73
CA LYS A 135 5.63 -9.19 12.88
C LYS A 135 4.98 -8.96 11.51
N LEU A 136 5.59 -8.11 10.68
CA LEU A 136 5.11 -7.83 9.33
C LEU A 136 5.19 -9.07 8.43
N ALA A 137 6.29 -9.84 8.47
CA ALA A 137 6.43 -11.07 7.70
C ALA A 137 5.36 -12.11 8.06
N LYS A 138 5.00 -12.22 9.34
CA LYS A 138 3.89 -13.06 9.78
C LYS A 138 2.56 -12.59 9.19
N ARG A 139 2.31 -11.28 9.18
CA ARG A 139 1.08 -10.70 8.63
C ARG A 139 0.99 -10.87 7.11
N TYR A 140 2.04 -10.50 6.38
CA TYR A 140 1.99 -10.42 4.90
C TYR A 140 2.29 -11.76 4.21
N LEU A 141 3.18 -12.57 4.78
CA LEU A 141 3.66 -13.82 4.17
C LEU A 141 3.24 -15.10 4.92
N GLY A 142 2.70 -14.96 6.13
CA GLY A 142 2.36 -16.11 6.98
C GLY A 142 3.58 -16.81 7.62
N ILE A 143 4.79 -16.22 7.52
CA ILE A 143 6.03 -16.80 8.07
C ILE A 143 6.45 -16.10 9.37
N GLY A 144 6.85 -16.87 10.38
CA GLY A 144 7.21 -16.33 11.69
C GLY A 144 8.53 -15.55 11.72
N LYS A 145 9.41 -15.77 10.73
CA LYS A 145 10.70 -15.09 10.63
C LYS A 145 11.00 -14.72 9.18
N TYR A 146 11.45 -13.47 8.98
CA TYR A 146 11.87 -12.98 7.66
C TYR A 146 13.33 -13.40 7.38
N TYR A 147 13.54 -14.23 6.36
CA TYR A 147 14.86 -14.77 6.01
C TYR A 147 15.52 -14.06 4.83
N TYR A 148 14.79 -13.27 4.05
CA TYR A 148 15.26 -12.67 2.79
C TYR A 148 16.03 -11.36 3.03
N ARG A 149 16.98 -11.37 3.98
CA ARG A 149 17.83 -10.22 4.29
C ARG A 149 19.14 -10.31 3.55
N LYS A 150 19.63 -9.18 3.04
CA LYS A 150 21.02 -9.09 2.59
C LYS A 150 21.96 -9.20 3.81
N PRO A 151 23.13 -9.84 3.69
CA PRO A 151 24.15 -9.78 4.73
C PRO A 151 24.44 -8.30 5.09
N LYS A 152 24.53 -8.01 6.38
CA LYS A 152 24.77 -6.64 6.93
C LYS A 152 23.62 -5.63 6.70
N ASP A 153 22.44 -6.05 6.26
CA ASP A 153 21.27 -5.17 6.18
C ASP A 153 20.80 -4.78 7.59
N LYS A 154 21.00 -3.52 7.95
CA LYS A 154 20.47 -2.95 9.19
C LYS A 154 19.05 -2.48 8.93
N ARG A 155 18.12 -2.96 9.74
CA ARG A 155 16.73 -2.55 9.67
C ARG A 155 16.49 -1.32 10.55
N VAL A 156 15.59 -0.46 10.07
CA VAL A 156 15.07 0.68 10.81
C VAL A 156 13.56 0.76 10.67
N ILE A 157 12.93 1.35 11.67
CA ILE A 157 11.53 1.77 11.65
C ILE A 157 11.52 3.28 11.44
N ILE A 158 10.84 3.72 10.39
CA ILE A 158 10.49 5.11 10.16
C ILE A 158 9.12 5.33 10.79
N LYS A 159 9.05 6.22 11.80
CA LYS A 159 7.80 6.59 12.48
C LYS A 159 7.26 7.88 11.89
N VAL A 160 6.08 7.81 11.34
CA VAL A 160 5.40 8.93 10.68
C VAL A 160 4.23 9.39 11.52
N LYS A 161 4.21 10.68 11.86
CA LYS A 161 3.06 11.36 12.43
C LYS A 161 2.16 11.84 11.29
N PRO A 162 0.88 11.46 11.27
CA PRO A 162 -0.08 12.01 10.33
C PRO A 162 -0.33 13.50 10.59
N ASP A 163 -0.23 14.34 9.54
CA ASP A 163 -0.56 15.76 9.59
C ASP A 163 -1.95 16.03 8.98
N LYS A 164 -2.28 15.31 7.90
CA LYS A 164 -3.57 15.35 7.22
C LYS A 164 -3.94 13.98 6.72
N VAL A 165 -5.15 13.55 7.06
CA VAL A 165 -5.72 12.27 6.64
C VAL A 165 -6.95 12.53 5.79
N MET A 166 -7.03 11.85 4.65
CA MET A 166 -8.20 11.81 3.77
C MET A 166 -8.45 10.36 3.41
N GLY A 167 -9.68 9.94 3.40
CA GLY A 167 -10.01 8.57 3.04
C GLY A 167 -11.49 8.39 2.80
N LEU A 168 -11.79 7.27 2.20
CA LEU A 168 -13.13 6.84 1.88
C LEU A 168 -13.32 5.44 2.46
N SER A 169 -14.49 5.19 2.99
CA SER A 169 -14.97 3.86 3.34
C SER A 169 -16.22 3.59 2.53
N GLY A 170 -16.11 2.72 1.53
CA GLY A 170 -17.19 2.41 0.60
C GLY A 170 -17.65 0.97 0.71
N HIS A 171 -18.90 0.71 0.37
CA HIS A 171 -19.44 -0.64 0.31
C HIS A 171 -18.86 -1.40 -0.89
N PRO A 172 -18.49 -2.70 -0.76
CA PRO A 172 -17.94 -3.52 -1.85
C PRO A 172 -18.80 -3.56 -3.12
N ALA A 173 -20.12 -3.37 -3.00
CA ALA A 173 -21.03 -3.32 -4.14
C ALA A 173 -20.67 -2.24 -5.18
N PHE A 174 -20.04 -1.13 -4.77
CA PHE A 174 -19.55 -0.11 -5.71
C PHE A 174 -18.47 -0.64 -6.64
N TYR A 175 -17.65 -1.59 -6.18
CA TYR A 175 -16.63 -2.22 -6.99
C TYR A 175 -17.23 -2.98 -8.17
N PHE A 176 -18.26 -3.77 -7.93
CA PHE A 176 -18.95 -4.52 -8.98
C PHE A 176 -19.66 -3.61 -9.99
N LEU A 177 -20.28 -2.52 -9.53
CA LEU A 177 -20.94 -1.56 -10.43
C LEU A 177 -19.97 -0.81 -11.36
N ALA A 178 -18.73 -0.60 -10.93
CA ALA A 178 -17.69 0.05 -11.74
C ALA A 178 -17.20 -0.85 -12.89
N TYR A 179 -17.34 -2.16 -12.76
CA TYR A 179 -16.91 -3.16 -13.75
C TYR A 179 -18.04 -3.77 -14.57
N LEU A 180 -19.31 -3.38 -14.31
CA LEU A 180 -20.41 -3.79 -15.21
C LEU A 180 -20.20 -3.12 -16.58
N PRO A 181 -20.36 -3.87 -17.68
CA PRO A 181 -20.38 -3.29 -19.02
C PRO A 181 -21.41 -2.18 -19.04
N ARG A 182 -20.98 -0.96 -19.37
CA ARG A 182 -21.92 0.12 -19.65
C ARG A 182 -22.51 -0.18 -21.02
N ASP A 183 -23.79 -0.54 -21.05
CA ASP A 183 -24.50 -0.63 -22.30
C ASP A 183 -24.31 0.69 -23.04
N GLU A 184 -23.64 0.62 -24.17
CA GLU A 184 -23.51 1.77 -25.07
C GLU A 184 -24.93 2.15 -25.51
N LYS A 185 -25.38 3.32 -25.07
CA LYS A 185 -26.60 3.94 -25.57
C LYS A 185 -26.31 4.74 -26.82
#